data_22e4c2d65677642690fb5ddf293c7e87
#
_entry.id   22e4c2d65677642690fb5ddf293c7e87
#
_cell.length_a   1.000
_cell.length_b   1.000
_cell.length_c   1.000
_cell.angle_alpha   90.00
_cell.angle_beta   90.00
_cell.angle_gamma   90.00
#
_symmetry.space_group_name_H-M   'P 1'
#
loop_
_entity.id
_entity.type
_entity.pdbx_description
1 polymer ?
#
loop_
_entity_poly.entity_id
_entity_poly.type
_entity_poly.pdbx_seq_one_letter_code
_entity_poly.pdbx_strand_id
1 'polypeptide(L)'
;TGLGGLPWRSARAEAANTIRIGVLVDMSGMYRDVTGPTSVACTRLAAQEFAGRGFNVDVVFADNQNRADIGVNITRQWFDQAGVDAVVDVGASSVALAVNEVVREKNKVMLNTSSATSDLTGRACTPN
;
A
#
# COMPACT_ATOMS: atom_id res chain seq x y z
N THR A 1 32.70 -36.75 9.50
CA THR A 1 31.24 -36.55 9.44
C THR A 1 30.91 -35.12 9.79
N GLY A 2 30.88 -34.24 8.77
CA GLY A 2 30.53 -32.83 8.90
C GLY A 2 29.01 -32.66 8.72
N LEU A 3 28.31 -32.19 9.75
CA LEU A 3 26.94 -31.71 9.65
C LEU A 3 26.98 -30.27 9.12
N GLY A 4 26.66 -30.10 7.86
CA GLY A 4 26.54 -28.79 7.22
C GLY A 4 25.37 -28.02 7.84
N GLY A 5 25.69 -26.90 8.50
CA GLY A 5 24.71 -25.97 9.01
C GLY A 5 23.90 -25.34 7.88
N LEU A 6 22.59 -25.54 7.92
CA LEU A 6 21.64 -24.97 6.96
C LEU A 6 21.57 -23.44 7.11
N PRO A 7 21.46 -22.69 6.01
CA PRO A 7 21.46 -21.22 6.01
C PRO A 7 20.06 -20.65 6.37
N TRP A 8 19.63 -20.84 7.60
CA TRP A 8 18.35 -20.30 8.08
C TRP A 8 18.40 -18.79 8.40
N ARG A 9 19.59 -18.20 8.39
CA ARG A 9 19.78 -16.79 8.70
C ARG A 9 19.50 -15.83 7.53
N SER A 10 19.66 -16.29 6.29
CA SER A 10 19.55 -15.40 5.11
C SER A 10 18.12 -14.99 4.81
N ALA A 11 17.16 -15.90 4.88
CA ALA A 11 15.75 -15.61 4.57
C ALA A 11 15.10 -14.64 5.56
N ARG A 12 15.53 -14.64 6.83
CA ARG A 12 15.01 -13.74 7.86
C ARG A 12 15.59 -12.33 7.77
N ALA A 13 16.81 -12.19 7.26
CA ALA A 13 17.44 -10.90 7.05
C ALA A 13 16.86 -10.15 5.82
N GLU A 14 16.53 -10.88 4.75
CA GLU A 14 15.85 -10.30 3.58
C GLU A 14 14.41 -9.84 3.91
N ALA A 15 13.66 -10.61 4.69
CA ALA A 15 12.31 -10.23 5.13
C ALA A 15 12.32 -9.00 6.07
N ALA A 16 13.37 -8.81 6.86
CA ALA A 16 13.49 -7.70 7.81
C ALA A 16 13.76 -6.34 7.13
N ASN A 17 14.21 -6.34 5.87
CA ASN A 17 14.53 -5.13 5.11
C ASN A 17 13.60 -4.90 3.92
N THR A 18 12.42 -5.49 3.91
CA THR A 18 11.42 -5.30 2.86
C THR A 18 10.30 -4.40 3.36
N ILE A 19 10.06 -3.32 2.64
CA ILE A 19 8.89 -2.44 2.81
C ILE A 19 7.87 -2.88 1.77
N ARG A 20 6.67 -3.25 2.22
CA ARG A 20 5.57 -3.65 1.32
C ARG A 20 4.56 -2.53 1.16
N ILE A 21 4.38 -2.07 -0.08
CA ILE A 21 3.49 -0.98 -0.45
C ILE A 21 2.27 -1.54 -1.18
N GLY A 22 1.08 -1.17 -0.72
CA GLY A 22 -0.19 -1.52 -1.35
C GLY A 22 -0.73 -0.37 -2.19
N VAL A 23 -0.87 -0.56 -3.51
CA VAL A 23 -1.50 0.41 -4.41
C VAL A 23 -3.00 0.08 -4.49
N LEU A 24 -3.82 0.92 -3.89
CA LEU A 24 -5.27 0.69 -3.80
C LEU A 24 -6.02 1.65 -4.74
N VAL A 25 -6.37 1.15 -5.92
CA VAL A 25 -6.90 1.97 -7.01
C VAL A 25 -8.15 1.36 -7.63
N ASP A 26 -8.85 2.14 -8.44
CA ASP A 26 -9.96 1.66 -9.26
C ASP A 26 -9.40 1.09 -10.58
N MET A 27 -9.46 -0.22 -10.74
CA MET A 27 -8.95 -0.91 -11.94
C MET A 27 -10.06 -1.21 -12.97
N SER A 28 -11.32 -1.12 -12.58
CA SER A 28 -12.45 -1.57 -13.38
C SER A 28 -13.56 -0.54 -13.54
N GLY A 29 -13.57 0.54 -12.76
CA GLY A 29 -14.61 1.54 -12.74
C GLY A 29 -14.24 2.84 -13.45
N MET A 30 -14.90 3.92 -13.04
CA MET A 30 -14.83 5.22 -13.72
C MET A 30 -13.46 5.92 -13.58
N TYR A 31 -12.68 5.61 -12.56
CA TYR A 31 -11.34 6.19 -12.35
C TYR A 31 -10.21 5.34 -12.90
N ARG A 32 -10.50 4.21 -13.55
CA ARG A 32 -9.51 3.28 -14.09
C ARG A 32 -8.45 3.97 -14.94
N ASP A 33 -8.86 4.86 -15.83
CA ASP A 33 -7.94 5.51 -16.77
C ASP A 33 -7.24 6.74 -16.17
N VAL A 34 -7.66 7.17 -14.98
CA VAL A 34 -7.05 8.30 -14.25
C VAL A 34 -6.01 7.80 -13.24
N THR A 35 -6.35 6.78 -12.44
CA THR A 35 -5.50 6.31 -11.34
C THR A 35 -5.15 4.81 -11.40
N GLY A 36 -5.86 3.99 -12.15
CA GLY A 36 -5.75 2.53 -12.16
C GLY A 36 -4.37 1.94 -12.50
N PRO A 37 -4.20 1.30 -13.69
CA PRO A 37 -2.95 0.64 -14.06
C PRO A 37 -1.73 1.56 -14.07
N THR A 38 -1.94 2.84 -14.38
CA THR A 38 -0.88 3.85 -14.43
C THR A 38 -0.25 4.07 -13.05
N SER A 39 -1.06 4.18 -12.01
CA SER A 39 -0.58 4.33 -10.63
C SER A 39 0.27 3.13 -10.18
N VAL A 40 -0.14 1.92 -10.56
CA VAL A 40 0.65 0.71 -10.28
C VAL A 40 1.99 0.75 -10.99
N ALA A 41 2.00 1.14 -12.26
CA ALA A 41 3.23 1.25 -13.05
C ALA A 41 4.19 2.29 -12.48
N CYS A 42 3.69 3.49 -12.12
CA CYS A 42 4.48 4.56 -11.51
C CYS A 42 5.05 4.14 -10.15
N THR A 43 4.24 3.50 -9.31
CA THR A 43 4.72 3.01 -7.98
C THR A 43 5.81 1.97 -8.14
N ARG A 44 5.68 1.03 -9.09
CA ARG A 44 6.72 0.03 -9.37
C ARG A 44 8.00 0.66 -9.91
N LEU A 45 7.89 1.65 -10.80
CA LEU A 45 9.05 2.38 -11.31
C LEU A 45 9.78 3.11 -10.17
N ALA A 46 9.06 3.83 -9.33
CA ALA A 46 9.64 4.49 -8.16
C ALA A 46 10.32 3.49 -7.21
N ALA A 47 9.70 2.33 -6.96
CA ALA A 47 10.30 1.27 -6.15
C ALA A 47 11.63 0.76 -6.73
N GLN A 48 11.73 0.61 -8.05
CA GLN A 48 12.95 0.20 -8.73
C GLN A 48 14.10 1.22 -8.58
N GLU A 49 13.79 2.52 -8.54
CA GLU A 49 14.81 3.57 -8.34
C GLU A 49 15.46 3.51 -6.96
N PHE A 50 14.83 2.87 -5.99
CA PHE A 50 15.35 2.66 -4.64
C PHE A 50 16.07 1.31 -4.47
N ALA A 51 16.08 0.47 -5.49
CA ALA A 51 16.79 -0.82 -5.43
C ALA A 51 18.27 -0.64 -5.08
N GLY A 52 18.79 -1.50 -4.22
CA GLY A 52 20.21 -1.49 -3.81
C GLY A 52 20.57 -0.47 -2.72
N ARG A 53 19.60 0.24 -2.13
CA ARG A 53 19.83 1.19 -1.02
C ARG A 53 19.77 0.55 0.38
N GLY A 54 19.90 -0.77 0.46
CA GLY A 54 19.92 -1.51 1.74
C GLY A 54 18.55 -2.00 2.20
N PHE A 55 17.49 -1.79 1.41
CA PHE A 55 16.15 -2.35 1.61
C PHE A 55 15.49 -2.69 0.28
N ASN A 56 14.51 -3.58 0.33
CA ASN A 56 13.69 -3.95 -0.81
C ASN A 56 12.31 -3.27 -0.70
N VAL A 57 11.71 -2.94 -1.84
CA VAL A 57 10.33 -2.48 -1.90
C VAL A 57 9.51 -3.50 -2.69
N ASP A 58 8.52 -4.09 -2.04
CA ASP A 58 7.55 -4.99 -2.67
C ASP A 58 6.24 -4.23 -2.92
N VAL A 59 5.74 -4.29 -4.15
CA VAL A 59 4.54 -3.54 -4.57
C VAL A 59 3.43 -4.52 -4.91
N VAL A 60 2.39 -4.53 -4.07
CA VAL A 60 1.13 -5.22 -4.32
C VAL A 60 0.06 -4.21 -4.73
N PHE A 61 -1.00 -4.66 -5.42
CA PHE A 61 -2.09 -3.78 -5.80
C PHE A 61 -3.43 -4.51 -5.73
N ALA A 62 -4.51 -3.74 -5.62
CA ALA A 62 -5.86 -4.27 -5.67
C ALA A 62 -6.85 -3.25 -6.23
N ASP A 63 -7.94 -3.79 -6.79
CA ASP A 63 -9.05 -3.03 -7.33
C ASP A 63 -10.06 -2.71 -6.22
N ASN A 64 -10.21 -1.44 -5.87
CA ASN A 64 -11.24 -1.00 -4.94
C ASN A 64 -12.61 -0.78 -5.61
N GLN A 65 -12.70 -0.87 -6.94
CA GLN A 65 -13.93 -0.73 -7.73
C GLN A 65 -14.68 0.58 -7.45
N ASN A 66 -13.98 1.62 -7.04
CA ASN A 66 -14.55 2.89 -6.56
C ASN A 66 -15.59 2.70 -5.43
N ARG A 67 -15.38 1.70 -4.55
CA ARG A 67 -16.26 1.35 -3.45
C ARG A 67 -15.52 1.40 -2.11
N ALA A 68 -16.06 2.17 -1.18
CA ALA A 68 -15.46 2.36 0.15
C ALA A 68 -15.41 1.06 0.97
N ASP A 69 -16.47 0.24 0.93
CA ASP A 69 -16.54 -1.04 1.63
C ASP A 69 -15.47 -2.03 1.13
N ILE A 70 -15.26 -2.10 -0.18
CA ILE A 70 -14.21 -2.95 -0.78
C ILE A 70 -12.83 -2.42 -0.39
N GLY A 71 -12.59 -1.12 -0.51
CA GLY A 71 -11.32 -0.51 -0.13
C GLY A 71 -10.95 -0.75 1.34
N VAL A 72 -11.91 -0.60 2.26
CA VAL A 72 -11.74 -0.89 3.69
C VAL A 72 -11.38 -2.35 3.92
N ASN A 73 -12.10 -3.29 3.31
CA ASN A 73 -11.87 -4.72 3.49
C ASN A 73 -10.48 -5.13 2.99
N ILE A 74 -10.07 -4.67 1.81
CA ILE A 74 -8.73 -4.92 1.25
C ILE A 74 -7.66 -4.36 2.18
N THR A 75 -7.81 -3.12 2.65
CA THR A 75 -6.83 -2.46 3.51
C THR A 75 -6.67 -3.19 4.84
N ARG A 76 -7.76 -3.63 5.47
CA ARG A 76 -7.71 -4.45 6.68
C ARG A 76 -6.97 -5.77 6.44
N GLN A 77 -7.31 -6.49 5.39
CA GLN A 77 -6.63 -7.73 5.02
C GLN A 77 -5.14 -7.51 4.78
N TRP A 78 -4.77 -6.45 4.10
CA TRP A 78 -3.38 -6.11 3.81
C TRP A 78 -2.58 -5.85 5.09
N PHE A 79 -3.11 -5.06 6.00
CA PHE A 79 -2.41 -4.74 7.25
C PHE A 79 -2.39 -5.92 8.24
N ASP A 80 -3.45 -6.69 8.33
CA ASP A 80 -3.58 -7.76 9.32
C ASP A 80 -2.95 -9.08 8.87
N GLN A 81 -2.91 -9.36 7.56
CA GLN A 81 -2.54 -10.68 7.04
C GLN A 81 -1.41 -10.66 6.02
N ALA A 82 -1.35 -9.64 5.17
CA ALA A 82 -0.41 -9.59 4.06
C ALA A 82 0.88 -8.80 4.35
N GLY A 83 1.01 -8.22 5.54
CA GLY A 83 2.20 -7.50 5.96
C GLY A 83 2.48 -6.22 5.15
N VAL A 84 1.43 -5.56 4.64
CA VAL A 84 1.56 -4.26 3.98
C VAL A 84 1.88 -3.20 5.03
N ASP A 85 2.85 -2.34 4.73
CA ASP A 85 3.31 -1.29 5.63
C ASP A 85 2.63 0.06 5.36
N ALA A 86 2.38 0.35 4.09
CA ALA A 86 1.75 1.60 3.66
C ALA A 86 0.80 1.37 2.49
N VAL A 87 -0.26 2.18 2.41
CA VAL A 87 -1.19 2.24 1.27
C VAL A 87 -0.90 3.51 0.48
N VAL A 88 -0.88 3.41 -0.84
CA VAL A 88 -0.62 4.55 -1.71
C VAL A 88 -1.74 4.75 -2.73
N ASP A 89 -1.86 5.97 -3.21
CA ASP A 89 -2.83 6.50 -4.16
C ASP A 89 -4.22 6.67 -3.55
N VAL A 90 -5.11 5.69 -3.63
CA VAL A 90 -6.51 5.75 -3.13
C VAL A 90 -7.28 6.94 -3.72
N GLY A 91 -7.40 6.97 -5.07
CA GLY A 91 -7.86 8.14 -5.81
C GLY A 91 -9.29 8.62 -5.55
N ALA A 92 -10.24 7.72 -5.29
CA ALA A 92 -11.61 8.09 -5.00
C ALA A 92 -11.76 8.66 -3.58
N SER A 93 -12.26 9.88 -3.44
CA SER A 93 -12.37 10.59 -2.16
C SER A 93 -13.16 9.82 -1.09
N SER A 94 -14.27 9.19 -1.46
CA SER A 94 -15.07 8.38 -0.55
C SER A 94 -14.32 7.15 -0.04
N VAL A 95 -13.55 6.50 -0.90
CA VAL A 95 -12.69 5.37 -0.55
C VAL A 95 -11.55 5.84 0.34
N ALA A 96 -10.89 6.94 -0.02
CA ALA A 96 -9.77 7.49 0.74
C ALA A 96 -10.16 7.88 2.17
N LEU A 97 -11.32 8.53 2.36
CA LEU A 97 -11.81 8.88 3.69
C LEU A 97 -12.09 7.63 4.55
N ALA A 98 -12.70 6.60 3.97
CA ALA A 98 -12.96 5.35 4.68
C ALA A 98 -11.67 4.56 5.00
N VAL A 99 -10.74 4.50 4.06
CA VAL A 99 -9.42 3.86 4.24
C VAL A 99 -8.58 4.60 5.28
N ASN A 100 -8.64 5.94 5.31
CA ASN A 100 -7.94 6.75 6.30
C ASN A 100 -8.28 6.35 7.75
N GLU A 101 -9.54 6.01 8.04
CA GLU A 101 -9.94 5.50 9.35
C GLU A 101 -9.27 4.16 9.69
N VAL A 102 -9.14 3.26 8.72
CA VAL A 102 -8.44 1.98 8.93
C VAL A 102 -6.94 2.21 9.15
N VAL A 103 -6.34 3.10 8.38
CA VAL A 103 -4.91 3.47 8.50
C VAL A 103 -4.63 4.03 9.90
N ARG A 104 -5.48 4.92 10.39
CA ARG A 104 -5.42 5.48 11.75
C ARG A 104 -5.57 4.39 12.82
N GLU A 105 -6.59 3.54 12.69
CA GLU A 105 -6.86 2.43 13.61
C GLU A 105 -5.65 1.47 13.72
N LYS A 106 -5.02 1.18 12.59
CA LYS A 106 -3.90 0.24 12.51
C LYS A 106 -2.53 0.88 12.73
N ASN A 107 -2.47 2.19 12.96
CA ASN A 107 -1.25 2.97 13.07
C ASN A 107 -0.28 2.70 11.89
N LYS A 108 -0.81 2.74 10.69
CA LYS A 108 -0.09 2.56 9.42
C LYS A 108 0.03 3.88 8.68
N VAL A 109 0.50 3.87 7.45
CA VAL A 109 0.71 5.08 6.64
C VAL A 109 -0.15 5.03 5.38
N MET A 110 -0.77 6.15 5.03
CA MET A 110 -1.39 6.37 3.73
C MET A 110 -0.74 7.57 3.02
N LEU A 111 -0.23 7.34 1.82
CA LEU A 111 0.28 8.37 0.93
C LEU A 111 -0.76 8.62 -0.17
N ASN A 112 -1.68 9.54 0.09
CA ASN A 112 -2.73 9.87 -0.85
C ASN A 112 -2.23 10.87 -1.90
N THR A 113 -2.31 10.51 -3.17
CA THR A 113 -1.74 11.30 -4.28
C THR A 113 -2.78 11.92 -5.20
N SER A 114 -4.04 11.45 -5.15
CA SER A 114 -5.00 11.76 -6.19
C SER A 114 -6.42 12.06 -5.72
N SER A 115 -6.74 11.93 -4.44
CA SER A 115 -8.06 12.31 -3.93
C SER A 115 -8.26 13.82 -3.92
N ALA A 116 -9.43 14.27 -4.38
CA ALA A 116 -9.74 15.70 -4.51
C ALA A 116 -10.39 16.31 -3.25
N THR A 117 -10.61 15.53 -2.17
CA THR A 117 -11.27 16.04 -0.97
C THR A 117 -10.29 16.78 -0.04
N SER A 118 -10.65 18.01 0.34
CA SER A 118 -9.93 18.77 1.37
C SER A 118 -10.14 18.22 2.80
N ASP A 119 -11.08 17.32 3.00
CA ASP A 119 -11.35 16.72 4.30
C ASP A 119 -10.15 15.91 4.84
N LEU A 120 -9.39 15.25 3.96
CA LEU A 120 -8.19 14.51 4.36
C LEU A 120 -7.11 15.38 5.01
N THR A 121 -7.00 16.64 4.59
CA THR A 121 -6.07 17.62 5.16
C THR A 121 -6.73 18.58 6.14
N GLY A 122 -8.05 18.45 6.34
CA GLY A 122 -8.88 19.27 7.21
C GLY A 122 -9.50 18.45 8.35
N ARG A 123 -10.83 18.37 8.36
CA ARG A 123 -11.61 17.76 9.47
C ARG A 123 -11.35 16.26 9.68
N ALA A 124 -10.91 15.53 8.66
CA ALA A 124 -10.59 14.11 8.71
C ALA A 124 -9.05 13.86 8.72
N CYS A 125 -8.25 14.90 8.99
CA CYS A 125 -6.82 14.76 9.09
C CYS A 125 -6.43 13.82 10.23
N THR A 126 -5.51 12.90 9.97
CA THR A 126 -4.93 11.97 10.95
C THR A 126 -3.41 12.13 10.97
N PRO A 127 -2.73 11.67 12.01
CA PRO A 127 -1.25 11.73 12.08
C PRO A 127 -0.55 10.70 11.18
N ASN A 128 -1.30 9.89 10.45
CA ASN A 128 -0.81 8.72 9.69
C ASN A 128 -0.73 8.97 8.19
#